data_eba3bf88153262a86ea140adcfdaa674
#
_entry.id   eba3bf88153262a86ea140adcfdaa674
#
_cell.length_a   1.000
_cell.length_b   1.000
_cell.length_c   1.000
_cell.angle_alpha   90.00
_cell.angle_beta   90.00
_cell.angle_gamma   90.00
#
_symmetry.space_group_name_H-M   'P 1'
#
loop_
_entity.id
_entity.type
_entity.pdbx_description
1 polymer ?
#
loop_
_entity_poly.entity_id
_entity_poly.type
_entity_poly.pdbx_seq_one_letter_code
_entity_poly.pdbx_strand_id
1 'polypeptide(L)'
;PYVHDIAAAAGSAVVWLDARNDKEKYVLDKMLYDMTPGRDIVLGWYHEERSGVGEATKYGLSTVPADFFENTTVYTAVNNPVCIPPVPKRPKLENKIYATVYISDGDNIQYCQHAMAKIFEQSGRGKMPMNWTISPALADFAPQMLNYYYKKATANDCFVCGPSGLGYAMPYDAHNKRWNTSTKSDFVPYARLSQRYLEKSGLRVVTVWDEVNNYQRQAYAEECSYLYGLTIQDWERQTGRLGTNIEAGRLPFIPNYPCYANGIDVISDFFNRDIKNFDGSKPMFVSGQCTVWDVGPDKLIGLTDKLDALSPGNVEIVRADHFFNMFCEANHLPFDLTMTESMQVTSSP
;
A
#
# COMPACT_ATOMS: atom_id res chain seq x y z
N PRO A 1 -21.45 -4.51 19.09
CA PRO A 1 -20.13 -4.23 18.50
C PRO A 1 -20.14 -4.55 17.03
N TYR A 2 -19.33 -3.86 16.26
CA TYR A 2 -19.15 -4.14 14.84
C TYR A 2 -18.45 -5.50 14.65
N VAL A 3 -18.57 -6.10 13.48
CA VAL A 3 -18.07 -7.44 13.11
C VAL A 3 -18.51 -8.58 14.04
N HIS A 4 -19.51 -8.36 14.92
CA HIS A 4 -19.99 -9.39 15.83
C HIS A 4 -20.67 -10.57 15.13
N ASP A 5 -21.26 -10.31 13.97
CA ASP A 5 -21.92 -11.30 13.12
C ASP A 5 -20.90 -12.34 12.61
N ILE A 6 -19.76 -11.92 12.08
CA ILE A 6 -18.71 -12.83 11.64
C ILE A 6 -17.99 -13.48 12.82
N ALA A 7 -17.80 -12.76 13.91
CA ALA A 7 -17.19 -13.33 15.11
C ALA A 7 -18.05 -14.49 15.68
N ALA A 8 -19.38 -14.31 15.72
CA ALA A 8 -20.30 -15.36 16.12
C ALA A 8 -20.32 -16.54 15.14
N ALA A 9 -20.33 -16.26 13.83
CA ALA A 9 -20.34 -17.30 12.80
C ALA A 9 -19.05 -18.14 12.80
N ALA A 10 -17.91 -17.51 13.06
CA ALA A 10 -16.60 -18.18 13.10
C ALA A 10 -16.26 -18.78 14.48
N GLY A 11 -17.07 -18.53 15.51
CA GLY A 11 -16.76 -18.94 16.90
C GLY A 11 -15.50 -18.26 17.45
N SER A 12 -15.23 -17.02 17.03
CA SER A 12 -14.01 -16.31 17.38
C SER A 12 -14.07 -15.70 18.79
N ALA A 13 -12.91 -15.62 19.45
CA ALA A 13 -12.76 -14.81 20.66
C ALA A 13 -12.91 -13.32 20.32
N VAL A 14 -13.64 -12.59 21.17
CA VAL A 14 -13.81 -11.14 21.06
C VAL A 14 -13.23 -10.48 22.29
N VAL A 15 -12.25 -9.61 22.10
CA VAL A 15 -11.51 -8.94 23.18
C VAL A 15 -11.34 -7.46 22.89
N TRP A 16 -11.17 -6.67 23.96
CA TRP A 16 -10.77 -5.28 23.88
C TRP A 16 -9.71 -5.05 24.95
N LEU A 17 -8.45 -5.15 24.54
CA LEU A 17 -7.30 -5.12 25.43
C LEU A 17 -6.34 -4.00 25.03
N ASP A 18 -5.77 -3.31 26.02
CA ASP A 18 -4.75 -2.27 25.82
C ASP A 18 -3.35 -2.90 25.94
N ALA A 19 -2.64 -2.97 24.83
CA ALA A 19 -1.27 -3.50 24.77
C ALA A 19 -0.25 -2.66 25.57
N ARG A 20 -0.62 -1.47 26.05
CA ARG A 20 0.21 -0.63 26.94
C ARG A 20 0.03 -0.95 28.41
N ASN A 21 -1.03 -1.68 28.76
CA ASN A 21 -1.29 -2.15 30.11
C ASN A 21 -0.67 -3.54 30.30
N ASP A 22 0.28 -3.70 31.19
CA ASP A 22 1.05 -4.95 31.34
C ASP A 22 0.18 -6.19 31.60
N LYS A 23 -0.93 -6.04 32.35
CA LYS A 23 -1.83 -7.16 32.65
C LYS A 23 -2.68 -7.56 31.43
N GLU A 24 -3.18 -6.57 30.71
CA GLU A 24 -3.97 -6.79 29.50
C GLU A 24 -3.09 -7.30 28.36
N LYS A 25 -1.89 -6.71 28.22
CA LYS A 25 -0.88 -7.17 27.30
C LYS A 25 -0.50 -8.65 27.52
N TYR A 26 -0.35 -9.07 28.77
CA TYR A 26 -0.06 -10.47 29.09
C TYR A 26 -1.13 -11.42 28.57
N VAL A 27 -2.42 -11.02 28.66
CA VAL A 27 -3.54 -11.82 28.12
C VAL A 27 -3.50 -11.80 26.59
N LEU A 28 -3.33 -10.61 26.00
CA LEU A 28 -3.23 -10.44 24.54
C LEU A 28 -2.09 -11.29 23.96
N ASP A 29 -0.90 -11.23 24.56
CA ASP A 29 0.27 -12.01 24.14
C ASP A 29 -0.02 -13.53 24.11
N LYS A 30 -0.73 -14.04 25.11
CA LYS A 30 -1.10 -15.47 25.13
C LYS A 30 -2.06 -15.83 24.00
N MET A 31 -3.04 -14.96 23.73
CA MET A 31 -3.99 -15.21 22.65
C MET A 31 -3.28 -15.16 21.27
N LEU A 32 -2.42 -14.17 21.07
CA LEU A 32 -1.65 -14.04 19.83
C LEU A 32 -0.66 -15.20 19.63
N TYR A 33 -0.05 -15.68 20.73
CA TYR A 33 0.86 -16.83 20.70
C TYR A 33 0.18 -18.12 20.24
N ASP A 34 -1.11 -18.32 20.59
CA ASP A 34 -1.87 -19.50 20.20
C ASP A 34 -2.35 -19.45 18.73
N MET A 35 -2.24 -18.28 18.07
CA MET A 35 -2.60 -18.11 16.66
C MET A 35 -1.47 -18.58 15.73
N THR A 36 -1.82 -18.97 14.51
CA THR A 36 -0.88 -19.50 13.52
C THR A 36 -0.55 -18.44 12.48
N PRO A 37 0.72 -17.96 12.40
CA PRO A 37 1.16 -17.05 11.36
C PRO A 37 0.87 -17.57 9.95
N GLY A 38 0.44 -16.69 9.05
CA GLY A 38 0.11 -17.05 7.67
C GLY A 38 -1.22 -17.81 7.48
N ARG A 39 -1.98 -18.00 8.55
CA ARG A 39 -3.32 -18.60 8.53
C ARG A 39 -4.34 -17.76 9.29
N ASP A 40 -4.03 -17.42 10.53
CA ASP A 40 -4.96 -16.71 11.40
C ASP A 40 -4.73 -15.20 11.30
N ILE A 41 -5.80 -14.43 11.45
CA ILE A 41 -5.79 -12.98 11.40
C ILE A 41 -6.50 -12.39 12.61
N VAL A 42 -6.12 -11.17 12.99
CA VAL A 42 -6.90 -10.33 13.89
C VAL A 42 -7.83 -9.47 13.04
N LEU A 43 -9.13 -9.53 13.31
CA LEU A 43 -10.15 -8.73 12.61
C LEU A 43 -10.74 -7.70 13.59
N GLY A 44 -10.70 -6.44 13.20
CA GLY A 44 -11.20 -5.34 14.04
C GLY A 44 -10.11 -4.32 14.33
N TRP A 45 -10.05 -3.85 15.58
CA TRP A 45 -9.08 -2.85 15.99
C TRP A 45 -8.61 -3.05 17.42
N TYR A 46 -7.65 -2.24 17.85
CA TYR A 46 -7.10 -2.25 19.20
C TYR A 46 -7.48 -1.00 19.97
N HIS A 47 -7.32 -1.04 21.29
CA HIS A 47 -7.50 0.14 22.14
C HIS A 47 -6.54 1.30 21.74
N GLU A 48 -5.31 0.96 21.36
CA GLU A 48 -4.34 1.88 20.77
C GLU A 48 -3.64 1.19 19.60
N GLU A 49 -3.59 1.91 18.48
CA GLU A 49 -3.19 1.42 17.16
C GLU A 49 -1.81 0.79 17.14
N ARG A 50 -0.78 1.58 17.42
CA ARG A 50 0.62 1.16 17.21
C ARG A 50 1.02 0.02 18.16
N SER A 51 0.59 0.09 19.42
CA SER A 51 0.90 -0.95 20.38
C SER A 51 0.20 -2.28 20.04
N GLY A 52 -1.05 -2.21 19.63
CA GLY A 52 -1.83 -3.40 19.29
C GLY A 52 -1.37 -4.07 18.01
N VAL A 53 -1.25 -3.31 16.93
CA VAL A 53 -0.72 -3.80 15.64
C VAL A 53 0.71 -4.32 15.80
N GLY A 54 1.54 -3.60 16.57
CA GLY A 54 2.91 -4.03 16.84
C GLY A 54 2.99 -5.38 17.57
N GLU A 55 2.11 -5.62 18.56
CA GLU A 55 2.08 -6.93 19.22
C GLU A 55 1.64 -8.05 18.26
N ALA A 56 0.61 -7.83 17.43
CA ALA A 56 0.22 -8.82 16.42
C ALA A 56 1.36 -9.10 15.42
N THR A 57 2.01 -8.04 14.93
CA THR A 57 3.14 -8.14 14.00
C THR A 57 4.31 -8.94 14.60
N LYS A 58 4.56 -8.81 15.90
CA LYS A 58 5.59 -9.57 16.62
C LYS A 58 5.41 -11.09 16.50
N TYR A 59 4.17 -11.54 16.39
CA TYR A 59 3.82 -12.94 16.17
C TYR A 59 3.60 -13.29 14.69
N GLY A 60 3.94 -12.40 13.75
CA GLY A 60 3.75 -12.63 12.31
C GLY A 60 2.29 -12.64 11.87
N LEU A 61 1.42 -12.00 12.64
CA LEU A 61 -0.03 -11.99 12.39
C LEU A 61 -0.45 -10.70 11.67
N SER A 62 -1.42 -10.84 10.80
CA SER A 62 -2.09 -9.73 10.13
C SER A 62 -3.19 -9.14 10.99
N THR A 63 -3.31 -7.82 11.01
CA THR A 63 -4.49 -7.12 11.51
C THR A 63 -5.29 -6.56 10.35
N VAL A 64 -6.51 -7.02 10.15
CA VAL A 64 -7.44 -6.44 9.17
C VAL A 64 -8.32 -5.42 9.91
N PRO A 65 -8.07 -4.11 9.76
CA PRO A 65 -8.84 -3.09 10.44
C PRO A 65 -10.28 -3.07 9.94
N ALA A 66 -11.22 -3.21 10.87
CA ALA A 66 -12.64 -3.37 10.55
C ALA A 66 -13.56 -2.81 11.66
N ASP A 67 -13.08 -1.81 12.40
CA ASP A 67 -13.71 -1.31 13.63
C ASP A 67 -15.16 -0.82 13.44
N PHE A 68 -15.52 -0.34 12.26
CA PHE A 68 -16.90 0.10 11.92
C PHE A 68 -17.45 -0.62 10.67
N PHE A 69 -16.87 -1.74 10.29
CA PHE A 69 -17.36 -2.50 9.13
C PHE A 69 -18.68 -3.22 9.47
N GLU A 70 -19.66 -3.05 8.62
CA GLU A 70 -21.02 -3.55 8.85
C GLU A 70 -21.39 -4.69 7.92
N ASN A 71 -22.24 -5.59 8.41
CA ASN A 71 -22.83 -6.69 7.63
C ASN A 71 -21.78 -7.66 7.05
N THR A 72 -20.75 -8.00 7.82
CA THR A 72 -19.62 -8.83 7.36
C THR A 72 -20.10 -10.16 6.81
N THR A 73 -21.02 -10.85 7.49
CA THR A 73 -21.56 -12.15 7.04
C THR A 73 -22.35 -12.04 5.74
N VAL A 74 -23.02 -10.93 5.49
CA VAL A 74 -23.74 -10.69 4.22
C VAL A 74 -22.74 -10.53 3.08
N TYR A 75 -21.67 -9.76 3.29
CA TYR A 75 -20.65 -9.54 2.27
C TYR A 75 -19.83 -10.80 1.99
N THR A 76 -19.44 -11.52 3.01
CA THR A 76 -18.65 -12.77 2.88
C THR A 76 -19.45 -13.92 2.25
N ALA A 77 -20.78 -13.89 2.37
CA ALA A 77 -21.64 -14.90 1.74
C ALA A 77 -21.72 -14.79 0.20
N VAL A 78 -21.27 -13.67 -0.35
CA VAL A 78 -21.31 -13.42 -1.81
C VAL A 78 -20.06 -14.01 -2.46
N ASN A 79 -20.22 -15.12 -3.16
CA ASN A 79 -19.10 -15.79 -3.85
C ASN A 79 -18.95 -15.27 -5.29
N ASN A 80 -18.66 -13.99 -5.44
CA ASN A 80 -18.36 -13.39 -6.73
C ASN A 80 -16.84 -13.36 -6.95
N PRO A 81 -16.33 -13.78 -8.12
CA PRO A 81 -14.92 -13.61 -8.43
C PRO A 81 -14.55 -12.12 -8.49
N VAL A 82 -13.35 -11.80 -8.08
CA VAL A 82 -12.79 -10.46 -8.27
C VAL A 82 -12.46 -10.27 -9.75
N CYS A 83 -13.02 -9.23 -10.36
CA CYS A 83 -12.80 -8.87 -11.76
C CYS A 83 -11.63 -7.88 -11.86
N ILE A 84 -10.41 -8.40 -11.86
CA ILE A 84 -9.19 -7.58 -11.92
C ILE A 84 -9.11 -6.87 -13.27
N PRO A 85 -9.07 -5.51 -13.30
CA PRO A 85 -8.92 -4.79 -14.55
C PRO A 85 -7.51 -4.95 -15.13
N PRO A 86 -7.35 -4.91 -16.46
CA PRO A 86 -6.02 -4.90 -17.06
C PRO A 86 -5.28 -3.61 -16.69
N VAL A 87 -3.97 -3.70 -16.50
CA VAL A 87 -3.14 -2.52 -16.29
C VAL A 87 -3.06 -1.73 -17.60
N PRO A 88 -3.34 -0.43 -17.61
CA PRO A 88 -3.19 0.40 -18.80
C PRO A 88 -1.74 0.44 -19.30
N LYS A 89 -1.55 0.72 -20.60
CA LYS A 89 -0.23 0.98 -21.13
C LYS A 89 0.39 2.20 -20.45
N ARG A 90 1.66 2.10 -20.09
CA ARG A 90 2.39 3.18 -19.45
C ARG A 90 3.00 4.15 -20.48
N PRO A 91 3.34 5.38 -20.08
CA PRO A 91 4.16 6.28 -20.89
C PRO A 91 5.49 5.66 -21.26
N LYS A 92 6.09 6.15 -22.34
CA LYS A 92 7.46 5.79 -22.70
C LYS A 92 8.42 6.35 -21.65
N LEU A 93 9.42 5.56 -21.26
CA LEU A 93 10.47 6.03 -20.37
C LEU A 93 11.35 7.07 -21.11
N GLU A 94 11.48 8.24 -20.52
CA GLU A 94 12.31 9.35 -20.99
C GLU A 94 13.13 9.91 -19.82
N ASN A 95 14.08 10.79 -20.09
CA ASN A 95 14.82 11.49 -19.04
C ASN A 95 13.94 12.62 -18.45
N LYS A 96 12.98 12.23 -17.67
CA LYS A 96 12.02 13.09 -16.96
C LYS A 96 11.96 12.77 -15.48
N ILE A 97 11.23 13.58 -14.72
CA ILE A 97 10.88 13.34 -13.34
C ILE A 97 9.53 12.65 -13.30
N TYR A 98 9.52 11.41 -12.82
CA TYR A 98 8.30 10.64 -12.61
C TYR A 98 7.89 10.75 -11.15
N ALA A 99 6.73 11.36 -10.92
CA ALA A 99 6.15 11.53 -9.60
C ALA A 99 4.98 10.56 -9.41
N THR A 100 4.85 9.97 -8.22
CA THR A 100 3.70 9.14 -7.88
C THR A 100 3.18 9.51 -6.49
N VAL A 101 1.85 9.57 -6.35
CA VAL A 101 1.20 10.02 -5.11
C VAL A 101 0.15 9.01 -4.67
N TYR A 102 0.21 8.66 -3.40
CA TYR A 102 -0.68 7.69 -2.76
C TYR A 102 -1.70 8.42 -1.88
N ILE A 103 -2.90 7.85 -1.79
CA ILE A 103 -3.95 8.22 -0.86
C ILE A 103 -4.02 7.14 0.22
N SER A 104 -3.94 7.53 1.50
CA SER A 104 -3.84 6.62 2.64
C SER A 104 -5.12 5.91 3.03
N ASP A 105 -5.05 5.12 4.11
CA ASP A 105 -6.14 4.56 4.94
C ASP A 105 -6.98 3.44 4.30
N GLY A 106 -6.64 2.98 3.10
CA GLY A 106 -7.38 1.89 2.44
C GLY A 106 -7.16 0.49 3.01
N ASP A 107 -6.25 0.32 3.97
CA ASP A 107 -6.07 -0.92 4.73
C ASP A 107 -7.33 -1.26 5.55
N ASN A 108 -8.03 -0.25 6.02
CA ASN A 108 -9.23 -0.37 6.83
C ASN A 108 -10.45 -0.66 5.94
N ILE A 109 -11.04 -1.85 6.09
CA ILE A 109 -12.17 -2.26 5.24
C ILE A 109 -13.44 -1.44 5.51
N GLN A 110 -13.61 -0.87 6.72
CA GLN A 110 -14.71 0.05 6.98
C GLN A 110 -14.52 1.39 6.27
N TYR A 111 -13.29 1.89 6.13
CA TYR A 111 -13.01 3.06 5.31
C TYR A 111 -13.42 2.80 3.86
N CYS A 112 -13.06 1.64 3.30
CA CYS A 112 -13.47 1.23 1.96
C CYS A 112 -15.00 1.15 1.82
N GLN A 113 -15.72 0.74 2.89
CA GLN A 113 -17.19 0.68 2.89
C GLN A 113 -17.85 2.06 2.92
N HIS A 114 -17.26 3.04 3.60
CA HIS A 114 -17.93 4.32 3.92
C HIS A 114 -17.25 5.55 3.31
N ALA A 115 -16.12 5.98 3.88
CA ALA A 115 -15.50 7.25 3.51
C ALA A 115 -14.90 7.19 2.10
N MET A 116 -14.21 6.11 1.75
CA MET A 116 -13.61 5.95 0.43
C MET A 116 -14.67 6.04 -0.68
N ALA A 117 -15.86 5.44 -0.48
CA ALA A 117 -16.91 5.48 -1.48
C ALA A 117 -17.33 6.92 -1.82
N LYS A 118 -17.39 7.80 -0.82
CA LYS A 118 -17.71 9.22 -1.00
C LYS A 118 -16.59 10.01 -1.66
N ILE A 119 -15.35 9.76 -1.23
CA ILE A 119 -14.16 10.43 -1.76
C ILE A 119 -13.90 10.01 -3.20
N PHE A 120 -14.16 8.75 -3.51
CA PHE A 120 -14.02 8.18 -4.86
C PHE A 120 -15.00 8.78 -5.90
N GLU A 121 -16.09 9.40 -5.47
CA GLU A 121 -17.03 10.11 -6.34
C GLU A 121 -16.69 11.60 -6.53
N GLN A 122 -15.60 12.11 -5.96
CA GLN A 122 -15.18 13.50 -6.14
C GLN A 122 -14.84 13.80 -7.61
N SER A 123 -15.15 15.00 -8.06
CA SER A 123 -15.05 15.45 -9.46
C SER A 123 -13.62 15.52 -9.99
N GLY A 124 -12.64 15.62 -9.08
CA GLY A 124 -11.21 15.61 -9.37
C GLY A 124 -10.65 14.25 -9.72
N ARG A 125 -11.35 13.16 -9.35
CA ARG A 125 -10.92 11.81 -9.66
C ARG A 125 -10.85 11.58 -11.18
N GLY A 126 -9.81 10.88 -11.60
CA GLY A 126 -9.56 10.56 -13.00
C GLY A 126 -8.92 11.68 -13.83
N LYS A 127 -8.75 12.90 -13.28
CA LYS A 127 -8.09 14.03 -13.99
C LYS A 127 -6.57 13.93 -13.96
N MET A 128 -6.01 13.25 -12.98
CA MET A 128 -4.59 12.93 -12.88
C MET A 128 -4.41 11.52 -12.32
N PRO A 129 -3.26 10.87 -12.53
CA PRO A 129 -2.96 9.58 -11.90
C PRO A 129 -2.97 9.66 -10.37
N MET A 130 -3.67 8.73 -9.72
CA MET A 130 -3.79 8.61 -8.27
C MET A 130 -3.66 7.16 -7.85
N ASN A 131 -3.00 6.91 -6.72
CA ASN A 131 -2.89 5.56 -6.17
C ASN A 131 -3.73 5.46 -4.90
N TRP A 132 -4.77 4.65 -4.98
CA TRP A 132 -5.70 4.37 -3.88
C TRP A 132 -5.19 3.19 -3.09
N THR A 133 -4.82 3.41 -1.83
CA THR A 133 -4.64 2.25 -0.95
C THR A 133 -5.96 1.55 -0.75
N ILE A 134 -5.95 0.22 -0.80
CA ILE A 134 -7.13 -0.62 -0.59
C ILE A 134 -6.72 -1.94 0.06
N SER A 135 -7.58 -2.50 0.89
CA SER A 135 -7.29 -3.76 1.56
C SER A 135 -7.46 -4.96 0.61
N PRO A 136 -6.44 -5.80 0.41
CA PRO A 136 -6.59 -7.03 -0.34
C PRO A 136 -7.53 -8.04 0.36
N ALA A 137 -7.77 -7.87 1.65
CA ALA A 137 -8.74 -8.68 2.40
C ALA A 137 -10.17 -8.58 1.83
N LEU A 138 -10.50 -7.49 1.13
CA LEU A 138 -11.80 -7.33 0.45
C LEU A 138 -12.06 -8.44 -0.56
N ALA A 139 -11.04 -9.10 -1.10
CA ALA A 139 -11.22 -10.23 -2.01
C ALA A 139 -12.01 -11.39 -1.38
N ASP A 140 -11.99 -11.51 -0.05
CA ASP A 140 -12.79 -12.49 0.70
C ASP A 140 -13.89 -11.84 1.55
N PHE A 141 -13.60 -10.72 2.19
CA PHE A 141 -14.57 -10.06 3.06
C PHE A 141 -15.68 -9.34 2.30
N ALA A 142 -15.40 -8.78 1.11
CA ALA A 142 -16.39 -8.07 0.30
C ALA A 142 -15.96 -7.97 -1.18
N PRO A 143 -15.92 -9.09 -1.93
CA PRO A 143 -15.47 -9.08 -3.32
C PRO A 143 -16.31 -8.16 -4.22
N GLN A 144 -17.61 -8.00 -3.95
CA GLN A 144 -18.47 -7.07 -4.66
C GLN A 144 -18.10 -5.61 -4.44
N MET A 145 -17.54 -5.26 -3.27
CA MET A 145 -17.06 -3.91 -2.98
C MET A 145 -15.78 -3.62 -3.78
N LEU A 146 -14.85 -4.59 -3.81
CA LEU A 146 -13.64 -4.46 -4.62
C LEU A 146 -14.00 -4.34 -6.11
N ASN A 147 -14.94 -5.15 -6.59
CA ASN A 147 -15.46 -5.07 -7.97
C ASN A 147 -16.15 -3.73 -8.27
N TYR A 148 -16.82 -3.11 -7.30
CA TYR A 148 -17.39 -1.78 -7.46
C TYR A 148 -16.32 -0.74 -7.81
N TYR A 149 -15.23 -0.71 -7.03
CA TYR A 149 -14.12 0.20 -7.28
C TYR A 149 -13.45 -0.08 -8.63
N TYR A 150 -13.19 -1.35 -8.94
CA TYR A 150 -12.56 -1.74 -10.19
C TYR A 150 -13.40 -1.37 -11.41
N LYS A 151 -14.71 -1.61 -11.35
CA LYS A 151 -15.63 -1.27 -12.44
C LYS A 151 -15.73 0.23 -12.70
N LYS A 152 -15.60 1.06 -11.66
CA LYS A 152 -15.66 2.51 -11.76
C LYS A 152 -14.31 3.18 -11.99
N ALA A 153 -13.22 2.44 -11.92
CA ALA A 153 -11.88 2.97 -12.11
C ALA A 153 -11.71 3.57 -13.52
N THR A 154 -11.02 4.68 -13.58
CA THR A 154 -10.51 5.28 -14.82
C THR A 154 -9.10 4.78 -15.11
N ALA A 155 -8.54 5.11 -16.27
CA ALA A 155 -7.15 4.82 -16.58
C ALA A 155 -6.14 5.46 -15.61
N ASN A 156 -6.55 6.52 -14.91
CA ASN A 156 -5.74 7.25 -13.93
C ASN A 156 -5.87 6.71 -12.50
N ASP A 157 -6.80 5.81 -12.21
CA ASP A 157 -6.95 5.20 -10.89
C ASP A 157 -6.10 3.92 -10.81
N CYS A 158 -5.12 3.89 -9.90
CA CYS A 158 -4.36 2.71 -9.56
C CYS A 158 -4.69 2.27 -8.13
N PHE A 159 -5.01 0.99 -7.95
CA PHE A 159 -5.20 0.43 -6.62
C PHE A 159 -3.93 -0.25 -6.15
N VAL A 160 -3.56 0.04 -4.91
CA VAL A 160 -2.35 -0.48 -4.26
C VAL A 160 -2.70 -1.03 -2.89
N CYS A 161 -1.94 -2.02 -2.44
CA CYS A 161 -2.12 -2.58 -1.11
C CYS A 161 -1.50 -1.66 -0.05
N GLY A 162 -2.21 -1.39 0.99
CA GLY A 162 -1.65 -0.63 2.11
C GLY A 162 -2.26 -0.98 3.44
N PRO A 163 -1.52 -0.67 4.49
CA PRO A 163 -0.17 -1.14 4.76
C PRO A 163 -0.22 -2.54 5.37
N SER A 164 0.64 -3.35 5.18
CA SER A 164 1.91 -3.66 4.59
C SER A 164 1.82 -4.92 3.75
N GLY A 165 0.59 -5.43 3.57
CA GLY A 165 0.25 -6.67 2.86
C GLY A 165 -1.19 -7.09 3.16
N LEU A 166 -1.44 -8.40 3.39
CA LEU A 166 -2.74 -8.80 3.91
C LEU A 166 -2.89 -8.31 5.35
N GLY A 167 -3.66 -7.24 5.49
CA GLY A 167 -3.85 -6.55 6.76
C GLY A 167 -2.64 -5.73 7.19
N TYR A 168 -2.90 -4.88 8.16
CA TYR A 168 -1.94 -3.96 8.71
C TYR A 168 -0.90 -4.72 9.54
N ALA A 169 0.35 -4.47 9.22
CA ALA A 169 1.49 -4.91 10.00
C ALA A 169 2.53 -3.80 10.04
N MET A 170 3.31 -3.76 11.11
CA MET A 170 4.44 -2.87 11.31
C MET A 170 5.71 -3.70 11.27
N PRO A 171 6.28 -4.01 10.09
CA PRO A 171 7.34 -5.00 9.95
C PRO A 171 8.59 -4.66 10.76
N TYR A 172 8.91 -3.37 10.87
CA TYR A 172 10.03 -2.91 11.67
C TYR A 172 9.74 -1.52 12.24
N ASP A 173 9.86 -1.39 13.55
CA ASP A 173 9.84 -0.12 14.25
C ASP A 173 11.25 0.19 14.80
N ALA A 174 11.93 1.11 14.17
CA ALA A 174 13.28 1.49 14.55
C ALA A 174 13.35 2.19 15.92
N HIS A 175 12.28 2.86 16.34
CA HIS A 175 12.22 3.60 17.61
C HIS A 175 11.76 2.70 18.76
N ASN A 176 10.89 1.75 18.48
CA ASN A 176 10.28 0.89 19.48
C ASN A 176 10.59 -0.60 19.22
N LYS A 177 11.84 -0.97 19.48
CA LYS A 177 12.43 -2.30 19.16
C LYS A 177 11.61 -3.51 19.64
N ARG A 178 10.64 -3.32 20.53
CA ARG A 178 9.80 -4.42 21.03
C ARG A 178 8.87 -5.04 19.98
N TRP A 179 8.63 -4.37 18.86
CA TRP A 179 7.77 -4.88 17.79
C TRP A 179 8.55 -5.44 16.62
N ASN A 180 9.85 -5.47 16.72
CA ASN A 180 10.67 -6.07 15.70
C ASN A 180 10.40 -7.59 15.67
N THR A 181 9.79 -8.06 14.58
CA THR A 181 9.72 -9.50 14.31
C THR A 181 11.16 -10.00 14.18
N SER A 182 11.58 -10.69 15.18
CA SER A 182 13.00 -10.99 15.34
C SER A 182 13.46 -12.17 14.52
N THR A 183 12.53 -12.99 14.01
CA THR A 183 12.87 -14.25 13.34
C THR A 183 12.27 -14.34 11.94
N LYS A 184 13.01 -14.97 11.04
CA LYS A 184 12.57 -15.23 9.66
C LYS A 184 11.25 -16.03 9.62
N SER A 185 11.05 -16.94 10.55
CA SER A 185 9.87 -17.79 10.63
C SER A 185 8.60 -17.03 10.94
N ASP A 186 8.69 -15.87 11.58
CA ASP A 186 7.49 -15.09 11.94
C ASP A 186 6.99 -14.22 10.79
N PHE A 187 7.88 -13.69 9.96
CA PHE A 187 7.53 -12.79 8.87
C PHE A 187 7.26 -13.48 7.53
N VAL A 188 7.96 -14.56 7.22
CA VAL A 188 7.78 -15.31 5.97
C VAL A 188 6.35 -15.82 5.78
N PRO A 189 5.67 -16.41 6.79
CA PRO A 189 4.27 -16.80 6.65
C PRO A 189 3.33 -15.63 6.34
N TYR A 190 3.58 -14.45 6.93
CA TYR A 190 2.85 -13.22 6.62
C TYR A 190 3.04 -12.80 5.16
N ALA A 191 4.29 -12.80 4.67
CA ALA A 191 4.58 -12.45 3.28
C ALA A 191 3.93 -13.42 2.29
N ARG A 192 3.95 -14.74 2.56
CA ARG A 192 3.25 -15.75 1.75
C ARG A 192 1.73 -15.56 1.73
N LEU A 193 1.16 -15.25 2.89
CA LEU A 193 -0.26 -14.97 2.98
C LEU A 193 -0.60 -13.72 2.17
N SER A 194 0.23 -12.68 2.29
CA SER A 194 0.09 -11.44 1.51
C SER A 194 0.15 -11.73 0.00
N GLN A 195 1.12 -12.51 -0.47
CA GLN A 195 1.22 -12.90 -1.90
C GLN A 195 -0.09 -13.46 -2.44
N ARG A 196 -0.71 -14.40 -1.72
CA ARG A 196 -1.98 -15.02 -2.16
C ARG A 196 -3.10 -14.00 -2.33
N TYR A 197 -3.18 -13.03 -1.42
CA TYR A 197 -4.21 -12.00 -1.46
C TYR A 197 -3.91 -10.89 -2.45
N LEU A 198 -2.64 -10.58 -2.68
CA LEU A 198 -2.20 -9.67 -3.75
C LEU A 198 -2.57 -10.21 -5.13
N GLU A 199 -2.33 -11.50 -5.38
CA GLU A 199 -2.77 -12.16 -6.61
C GLU A 199 -4.29 -12.17 -6.74
N LYS A 200 -4.99 -12.55 -5.68
CA LYS A 200 -6.45 -12.65 -5.66
C LYS A 200 -7.14 -11.30 -5.87
N SER A 201 -6.55 -10.22 -5.39
CA SER A 201 -7.04 -8.87 -5.55
C SER A 201 -6.47 -8.12 -6.76
N GLY A 202 -5.38 -8.58 -7.36
CA GLY A 202 -4.72 -7.92 -8.49
C GLY A 202 -3.82 -6.74 -8.09
N LEU A 203 -3.49 -6.58 -6.80
CA LEU A 203 -2.68 -5.48 -6.29
C LEU A 203 -1.19 -5.79 -6.46
N ARG A 204 -0.46 -4.92 -7.18
CA ARG A 204 0.93 -5.15 -7.57
C ARG A 204 1.94 -4.25 -6.87
N VAL A 205 1.47 -3.34 -6.04
CA VAL A 205 2.30 -2.43 -5.25
C VAL A 205 1.79 -2.46 -3.82
N VAL A 206 2.71 -2.44 -2.86
CA VAL A 206 2.42 -2.38 -1.42
C VAL A 206 3.02 -1.10 -0.85
N THR A 207 2.26 -0.41 0.00
CA THR A 207 2.81 0.61 0.90
C THR A 207 3.09 -0.04 2.24
N VAL A 208 4.31 0.07 2.74
CA VAL A 208 4.71 -0.53 4.02
C VAL A 208 4.73 0.56 5.09
N TRP A 209 4.09 0.30 6.23
CA TRP A 209 4.13 1.20 7.38
C TRP A 209 5.42 1.04 8.17
N ASP A 210 5.99 2.15 8.54
CA ASP A 210 7.34 2.26 9.09
C ASP A 210 8.43 1.70 8.15
N GLU A 211 9.51 1.17 8.69
CA GLU A 211 10.66 0.69 7.94
C GLU A 211 10.61 -0.84 7.76
N VAL A 212 11.43 -1.34 6.88
CA VAL A 212 11.71 -2.77 6.71
C VAL A 212 13.20 -3.01 6.82
N ASN A 213 13.61 -3.99 7.61
CA ASN A 213 15.00 -4.43 7.68
C ASN A 213 15.36 -5.37 6.52
N ASN A 214 16.64 -5.71 6.39
CA ASN A 214 17.12 -6.57 5.29
C ASN A 214 16.41 -7.92 5.23
N TYR A 215 16.12 -8.50 6.37
CA TYR A 215 15.43 -9.78 6.45
C TYR A 215 14.00 -9.70 5.90
N GLN A 216 13.25 -8.65 6.27
CA GLN A 216 11.87 -8.47 5.82
C GLN A 216 11.82 -8.09 4.32
N ARG A 217 12.76 -7.27 3.84
CA ARG A 217 12.90 -6.97 2.41
C ARG A 217 13.16 -8.24 1.60
N GLN A 218 14.08 -9.08 2.09
CA GLN A 218 14.35 -10.38 1.46
C GLN A 218 13.12 -11.27 1.46
N ALA A 219 12.36 -11.32 2.55
CA ALA A 219 11.13 -12.12 2.63
C ALA A 219 10.07 -11.66 1.62
N TYR A 220 9.85 -10.34 1.47
CA TYR A 220 8.98 -9.83 0.41
C TYR A 220 9.49 -10.20 -0.98
N ALA A 221 10.79 -10.07 -1.23
CA ALA A 221 11.36 -10.38 -2.54
C ALA A 221 11.28 -11.86 -2.89
N GLU A 222 11.43 -12.75 -1.92
CA GLU A 222 11.35 -14.21 -2.13
C GLU A 222 9.91 -14.70 -2.26
N GLU A 223 9.00 -14.18 -1.42
CA GLU A 223 7.65 -14.72 -1.29
C GLU A 223 6.60 -13.96 -2.11
N CYS A 224 6.81 -12.68 -2.43
CA CYS A 224 5.83 -11.85 -3.14
C CYS A 224 6.23 -11.59 -4.59
N SER A 225 6.23 -12.65 -5.41
CA SER A 225 6.61 -12.59 -6.82
C SER A 225 5.67 -11.73 -7.68
N TYR A 226 4.44 -11.49 -7.21
CA TYR A 226 3.44 -10.70 -7.91
C TYR A 226 3.70 -9.19 -7.85
N LEU A 227 4.55 -8.73 -6.93
CA LEU A 227 4.82 -7.31 -6.73
C LEU A 227 5.77 -6.72 -7.77
N TYR A 228 5.46 -5.50 -8.20
CA TYR A 228 6.35 -4.64 -8.96
C TYR A 228 7.29 -3.82 -8.06
N GLY A 229 6.88 -3.50 -6.84
CA GLY A 229 7.66 -2.78 -5.86
C GLY A 229 6.88 -2.42 -4.61
N LEU A 230 7.60 -1.87 -3.63
CA LEU A 230 7.02 -1.41 -2.37
C LEU A 230 7.47 0.02 -2.06
N THR A 231 6.58 0.79 -1.42
CA THR A 231 6.95 2.05 -0.80
C THR A 231 7.11 1.89 0.71
N ILE A 232 8.02 2.65 1.31
CA ILE A 232 8.28 2.65 2.74
C ILE A 232 7.76 3.97 3.31
N GLN A 233 6.96 3.88 4.38
CA GLN A 233 6.34 5.02 5.05
C GLN A 233 6.96 5.19 6.44
N ASP A 234 8.23 5.55 6.52
CA ASP A 234 8.87 5.88 7.79
C ASP A 234 8.39 7.26 8.28
N TRP A 235 7.27 7.22 8.92
CA TRP A 235 6.59 8.42 9.43
C TRP A 235 7.37 9.14 10.55
N GLU A 236 8.16 8.42 11.32
CA GLU A 236 8.93 9.03 12.41
C GLU A 236 10.22 9.69 11.93
N ARG A 237 10.79 9.20 10.82
CA ARG A 237 12.03 9.71 10.22
C ARG A 237 11.81 10.62 9.02
N GLN A 238 10.71 11.33 8.94
CA GLN A 238 10.41 12.22 7.79
C GLN A 238 11.53 13.23 7.44
N THR A 239 12.57 13.32 8.24
CA THR A 239 13.74 14.20 8.03
C THR A 239 14.92 13.52 7.34
N GLY A 240 14.97 12.20 7.28
CA GLY A 240 16.06 11.43 6.69
C GLY A 240 15.60 10.67 5.45
N ARG A 241 16.40 10.67 4.37
CA ARG A 241 16.14 9.83 3.21
C ARG A 241 16.50 8.39 3.56
N LEU A 242 15.51 7.53 3.52
CA LEU A 242 15.76 6.11 3.33
C LEU A 242 16.26 5.92 1.89
N GLY A 243 17.40 5.28 1.72
CA GLY A 243 17.90 4.94 0.39
C GLY A 243 16.95 3.97 -0.33
N THR A 244 16.88 4.08 -1.64
CA THR A 244 16.24 3.04 -2.46
C THR A 244 17.04 1.75 -2.34
N ASN A 245 16.36 0.64 -2.02
CA ASN A 245 16.92 -0.69 -1.96
C ASN A 245 16.31 -1.58 -3.04
N ILE A 246 17.10 -2.49 -3.57
CA ILE A 246 16.65 -3.48 -4.55
C ILE A 246 17.02 -4.86 -4.00
N GLU A 247 16.01 -5.69 -3.75
CA GLU A 247 16.22 -7.02 -3.19
C GLU A 247 16.05 -8.11 -4.25
N ALA A 248 16.85 -9.15 -4.14
CA ALA A 248 16.89 -10.28 -5.08
C ALA A 248 17.06 -9.85 -6.55
N GLY A 249 17.71 -8.70 -6.81
CA GLY A 249 17.92 -8.15 -8.15
C GLY A 249 16.62 -7.78 -8.92
N ARG A 250 15.47 -7.67 -8.24
CA ARG A 250 14.18 -7.41 -8.90
C ARG A 250 13.22 -6.48 -8.18
N LEU A 251 13.16 -6.51 -6.85
CA LEU A 251 12.10 -5.85 -6.09
C LEU A 251 12.58 -4.54 -5.47
N PRO A 252 12.17 -3.38 -5.99
CA PRO A 252 12.54 -2.09 -5.45
C PRO A 252 11.70 -1.72 -4.22
N PHE A 253 12.38 -1.12 -3.23
CA PHE A 253 11.81 -0.47 -2.05
C PHE A 253 12.13 1.02 -2.11
N ILE A 254 11.13 1.84 -2.33
CA ILE A 254 11.27 3.29 -2.53
C ILE A 254 10.61 4.03 -1.39
N PRO A 255 11.28 5.01 -0.74
CA PRO A 255 10.65 5.78 0.33
C PRO A 255 9.52 6.67 -0.19
N ASN A 256 8.39 6.66 0.52
CA ASN A 256 7.36 7.69 0.38
C ASN A 256 7.77 8.94 1.16
N TYR A 257 7.98 10.03 0.43
CA TYR A 257 8.44 11.29 0.99
C TYR A 257 7.66 12.47 0.43
N PRO A 258 6.76 13.11 1.20
CA PRO A 258 6.36 12.79 2.57
C PRO A 258 5.55 11.49 2.66
N CYS A 259 5.49 10.90 3.85
CA CYS A 259 4.75 9.66 4.05
C CYS A 259 3.28 9.87 4.46
N TYR A 260 2.90 11.08 4.90
CA TYR A 260 1.54 11.39 5.34
C TYR A 260 1.25 12.90 5.25
N ALA A 261 1.25 13.46 4.04
CA ALA A 261 1.05 14.89 3.82
C ALA A 261 -0.41 15.29 4.01
N ASN A 262 -0.63 16.40 4.70
CA ASN A 262 -1.95 16.99 4.92
C ASN A 262 -2.32 18.09 3.91
N GLY A 263 -1.51 18.26 2.86
CA GLY A 263 -1.76 19.23 1.79
C GLY A 263 -0.80 19.04 0.61
N ILE A 264 -1.22 19.53 -0.56
CA ILE A 264 -0.41 19.47 -1.78
C ILE A 264 0.85 20.32 -1.71
N ASP A 265 0.87 21.38 -0.89
CA ASP A 265 2.06 22.20 -0.65
C ASP A 265 3.15 21.39 0.04
N VAL A 266 2.77 20.58 1.04
CA VAL A 266 3.72 19.69 1.73
C VAL A 266 4.35 18.71 0.75
N ILE A 267 3.56 18.08 -0.14
CA ILE A 267 4.10 17.19 -1.17
C ILE A 267 5.04 17.94 -2.11
N SER A 268 4.62 19.09 -2.62
CA SER A 268 5.41 19.91 -3.53
C SER A 268 6.74 20.31 -2.91
N ASP A 269 6.74 20.77 -1.65
CA ASP A 269 7.95 21.17 -0.93
C ASP A 269 8.92 20.01 -0.71
N PHE A 270 8.40 18.82 -0.39
CA PHE A 270 9.23 17.63 -0.26
C PHE A 270 9.82 17.19 -1.59
N PHE A 271 9.02 17.14 -2.64
CA PHE A 271 9.50 16.76 -3.98
C PHE A 271 10.51 17.77 -4.54
N ASN A 272 10.34 19.06 -4.25
CA ASN A 272 11.28 20.10 -4.68
C ASN A 272 12.70 19.87 -4.16
N ARG A 273 12.86 19.21 -3.01
CA ARG A 273 14.21 18.87 -2.49
C ARG A 273 15.01 18.02 -3.45
N ASP A 274 14.33 17.20 -4.27
CA ASP A 274 14.93 16.34 -5.28
C ASP A 274 14.87 16.96 -6.65
N ILE A 275 13.72 17.47 -7.05
CA ILE A 275 13.44 18.04 -8.37
C ILE A 275 14.46 19.14 -8.75
N LYS A 276 14.83 19.98 -7.79
CA LYS A 276 15.85 21.03 -8.01
C LYS A 276 17.23 20.52 -8.41
N ASN A 277 17.52 19.23 -8.22
CA ASN A 277 18.77 18.59 -8.58
C ASN A 277 18.67 17.82 -9.90
N PHE A 278 17.53 17.90 -10.58
CA PHE A 278 17.32 17.23 -11.86
C PHE A 278 18.08 17.95 -12.97
N ASP A 279 18.92 17.22 -13.69
CA ASP A 279 19.76 17.73 -14.77
C ASP A 279 19.39 17.18 -16.17
N GLY A 280 18.37 16.34 -16.25
CA GLY A 280 17.92 15.71 -17.50
C GLY A 280 18.80 14.58 -18.02
N SER A 281 19.87 14.21 -17.33
CA SER A 281 20.80 13.17 -17.79
C SER A 281 20.21 11.75 -17.67
N LYS A 282 19.31 11.53 -16.73
CA LYS A 282 18.62 10.26 -16.47
C LYS A 282 17.26 10.50 -15.83
N PRO A 283 16.35 9.51 -15.91
CA PRO A 283 15.06 9.63 -15.22
C PRO A 283 15.23 9.75 -13.71
N MET A 284 14.37 10.56 -13.10
CA MET A 284 14.27 10.73 -11.65
C MET A 284 12.91 10.20 -11.17
N PHE A 285 12.88 9.60 -9.99
CA PHE A 285 11.67 9.01 -9.41
C PHE A 285 11.43 9.57 -8.02
N VAL A 286 10.24 10.15 -7.80
CA VAL A 286 9.82 10.71 -6.51
C VAL A 286 8.45 10.17 -6.12
N SER A 287 8.29 9.82 -4.84
CA SER A 287 7.10 9.16 -4.31
C SER A 287 6.67 9.79 -3.01
N GLY A 288 5.37 10.01 -2.81
CA GLY A 288 4.82 10.56 -1.59
C GLY A 288 3.39 10.11 -1.34
N GLN A 289 2.94 10.24 -0.10
CA GLN A 289 1.59 9.87 0.32
C GLN A 289 0.88 11.03 1.02
N CYS A 290 -0.40 11.18 0.70
CA CYS A 290 -1.31 12.10 1.37
C CYS A 290 -2.18 11.38 2.39
N THR A 291 -2.51 12.06 3.48
CA THR A 291 -3.65 11.66 4.30
C THR A 291 -4.96 11.95 3.56
N VAL A 292 -5.77 10.92 3.41
CA VAL A 292 -7.06 11.03 2.71
C VAL A 292 -8.05 11.97 3.40
N TRP A 293 -7.91 12.13 4.71
CA TRP A 293 -8.78 12.97 5.52
C TRP A 293 -8.64 14.47 5.19
N ASP A 294 -7.47 14.88 4.73
CA ASP A 294 -7.16 16.26 4.38
C ASP A 294 -7.08 16.49 2.87
N VAL A 295 -6.66 15.47 2.08
CA VAL A 295 -6.33 15.62 0.66
C VAL A 295 -7.02 14.54 -0.17
N GLY A 296 -8.20 14.87 -0.66
CA GLY A 296 -8.90 14.04 -1.66
C GLY A 296 -8.62 14.48 -3.11
N PRO A 297 -9.21 13.78 -4.10
CA PRO A 297 -9.02 14.05 -5.53
C PRO A 297 -9.21 15.50 -5.95
N ASP A 298 -10.23 16.20 -5.42
CA ASP A 298 -10.50 17.60 -5.79
C ASP A 298 -9.36 18.55 -5.42
N LYS A 299 -8.62 18.26 -4.33
CA LYS A 299 -7.44 19.03 -3.92
C LYS A 299 -6.18 18.64 -4.69
N LEU A 300 -6.06 17.36 -5.07
CA LEU A 300 -4.87 16.85 -5.76
C LEU A 300 -4.69 17.40 -7.17
N ILE A 301 -5.77 17.83 -7.83
CA ILE A 301 -5.67 18.40 -9.19
C ILE A 301 -4.62 19.53 -9.28
N GLY A 302 -4.56 20.40 -8.28
CA GLY A 302 -3.61 21.51 -8.24
C GLY A 302 -2.16 21.08 -8.06
N LEU A 303 -1.89 19.82 -7.74
CA LEU A 303 -0.53 19.30 -7.58
C LEU A 303 0.20 19.25 -8.92
N THR A 304 -0.48 18.93 -10.02
CA THR A 304 0.14 18.87 -11.35
C THR A 304 0.78 20.21 -11.70
N ASP A 305 0.04 21.31 -11.58
CA ASP A 305 0.52 22.65 -11.87
C ASP A 305 1.67 23.05 -10.96
N LYS A 306 1.58 22.69 -9.66
CA LYS A 306 2.66 22.98 -8.71
C LYS A 306 3.95 22.25 -9.04
N LEU A 307 3.88 20.98 -9.39
CA LEU A 307 5.07 20.20 -9.76
C LEU A 307 5.64 20.65 -11.10
N ASP A 308 4.78 20.97 -12.07
CA ASP A 308 5.27 21.52 -13.35
C ASP A 308 5.99 22.84 -13.15
N ALA A 309 5.52 23.71 -12.25
CA ALA A 309 6.20 24.97 -11.92
C ALA A 309 7.61 24.78 -11.32
N LEU A 310 7.91 23.64 -10.70
CA LEU A 310 9.25 23.34 -10.15
C LEU A 310 10.26 22.97 -11.25
N SER A 311 9.81 22.31 -12.31
CA SER A 311 10.66 21.91 -13.46
C SER A 311 9.78 21.82 -14.71
N PRO A 312 9.51 22.96 -15.39
CA PRO A 312 8.51 23.03 -16.46
C PRO A 312 8.75 22.05 -17.60
N GLY A 313 7.73 21.27 -17.92
CA GLY A 313 7.75 20.26 -18.98
C GLY A 313 8.53 18.98 -18.66
N ASN A 314 9.17 18.90 -17.49
CA ASN A 314 9.96 17.74 -17.10
C ASN A 314 9.27 16.82 -16.10
N VAL A 315 8.19 17.23 -15.44
CA VAL A 315 7.51 16.42 -14.43
C VAL A 315 6.31 15.70 -15.03
N GLU A 316 6.23 14.41 -14.80
CA GLU A 316 5.09 13.58 -15.18
C GLU A 316 4.58 12.80 -13.97
N ILE A 317 3.30 12.99 -13.61
CA ILE A 317 2.67 12.22 -12.56
C ILE A 317 2.19 10.90 -13.18
N VAL A 318 2.55 9.78 -12.57
CA VAL A 318 2.24 8.44 -13.08
C VAL A 318 1.62 7.55 -11.99
N ARG A 319 0.90 6.53 -12.42
CA ARG A 319 0.37 5.46 -11.58
C ARG A 319 1.50 4.69 -10.91
N ALA A 320 1.27 4.11 -9.74
CA ALA A 320 2.27 3.35 -9.01
C ALA A 320 2.77 2.11 -9.79
N ASP A 321 1.89 1.40 -10.47
CA ASP A 321 2.27 0.26 -11.31
C ASP A 321 3.17 0.69 -12.49
N HIS A 322 2.87 1.82 -13.13
CA HIS A 322 3.73 2.43 -14.15
C HIS A 322 5.06 2.91 -13.56
N PHE A 323 5.02 3.59 -12.42
CA PHE A 323 6.19 4.11 -11.71
C PHE A 323 7.22 3.02 -11.44
N PHE A 324 6.81 1.92 -10.82
CA PHE A 324 7.71 0.81 -10.52
C PHE A 324 8.20 0.09 -11.77
N ASN A 325 7.33 -0.08 -12.76
CA ASN A 325 7.72 -0.68 -14.04
C ASN A 325 8.78 0.15 -14.76
N MET A 326 8.60 1.48 -14.82
CA MET A 326 9.57 2.42 -15.41
C MET A 326 10.85 2.52 -14.58
N PHE A 327 10.75 2.46 -13.24
CA PHE A 327 11.91 2.41 -12.36
C PHE A 327 12.76 1.16 -12.63
N CYS A 328 12.13 0.01 -12.77
CA CYS A 328 12.82 -1.24 -13.09
C CYS A 328 13.50 -1.17 -14.46
N GLU A 329 12.84 -0.64 -15.50
CA GLU A 329 13.46 -0.44 -16.82
C GLU A 329 14.68 0.49 -16.74
N ALA A 330 14.55 1.63 -16.06
CA ALA A 330 15.63 2.61 -15.91
C ALA A 330 16.87 2.06 -15.17
N ASN A 331 16.67 1.06 -14.31
CA ASN A 331 17.73 0.43 -13.53
C ASN A 331 18.13 -0.97 -14.04
N HIS A 332 17.72 -1.35 -15.24
CA HIS A 332 18.00 -2.65 -15.86
C HIS A 332 17.56 -3.86 -15.05
N LEU A 333 16.46 -3.72 -14.32
CA LEU A 333 15.81 -4.78 -13.57
C LEU A 333 14.72 -5.46 -14.41
N PRO A 334 14.27 -6.68 -14.06
CA PRO A 334 13.10 -7.28 -14.69
C PRO A 334 11.86 -6.39 -14.54
N PHE A 335 11.12 -6.20 -15.63
CA PHE A 335 9.88 -5.42 -15.65
C PHE A 335 8.84 -6.05 -16.58
N ASP A 336 7.59 -5.66 -16.43
CA ASP A 336 6.48 -6.21 -17.19
C ASP A 336 6.39 -5.55 -18.58
N LEU A 337 6.83 -6.26 -19.59
CA LEU A 337 6.80 -5.84 -20.98
C LEU A 337 5.37 -5.63 -21.54
N THR A 338 4.36 -6.23 -20.92
CA THR A 338 2.97 -6.08 -21.38
C THR A 338 2.43 -4.67 -21.17
N MET A 339 3.03 -3.91 -20.27
CA MET A 339 2.70 -2.49 -20.03
C MET A 339 3.30 -1.55 -21.08
N THR A 340 4.34 -1.96 -21.79
CA THR A 340 4.97 -1.10 -22.80
C THR A 340 4.12 -1.06 -24.07
N GLU A 341 4.09 0.08 -24.75
CA GLU A 341 3.56 0.10 -26.10
C GLU A 341 4.44 -0.81 -26.96
N SER A 342 3.81 -1.70 -27.73
CA SER A 342 4.53 -2.51 -28.70
C SER A 342 5.31 -1.54 -29.61
N MET A 343 6.64 -1.63 -29.63
CA MET A 343 7.41 -1.00 -30.69
C MET A 343 6.81 -1.53 -31.99
N GLN A 344 6.18 -0.66 -32.78
CA GLN A 344 5.87 -1.00 -34.17
C GLN A 344 7.22 -1.32 -34.80
N VAL A 345 7.46 -2.59 -35.05
CA VAL A 345 8.53 -2.99 -35.96
C VAL A 345 8.14 -2.37 -37.29
N THR A 346 8.69 -1.19 -37.58
CA THR A 346 8.67 -0.65 -38.92
C THR A 346 9.50 -1.63 -39.75
N SER A 347 8.83 -2.59 -40.36
CA SER A 347 9.36 -3.34 -41.49
C SER A 347 9.61 -2.30 -42.56
N SER A 348 10.85 -1.89 -42.65
CA SER A 348 11.32 -1.15 -43.86
C SER A 348 11.16 -2.05 -45.10
N PRO A 349 10.69 -1.51 -46.21
CA PRO A 349 10.46 -2.24 -47.45
C PRO A 349 11.72 -2.81 -48.08
#